data_3f0efb62cbead9acdabe39d7b224715b
#
_entry.id   3f0efb62cbead9acdabe39d7b224715b
#
_cell.length_a   1.000
_cell.length_b   1.000
_cell.length_c   1.000
_cell.angle_alpha   90.00
_cell.angle_beta   90.00
_cell.angle_gamma   90.00
#
_symmetry.space_group_name_H-M   'P 1'
#
loop_
_entity.id
_entity.type
_entity.pdbx_description
1 polymer ?
#
loop_
_entity_poly.entity_id
_entity_poly.type
_entity_poly.pdbx_seq_one_letter_code
_entity_poly.pdbx_strand_id
1 'polypeptide(L)'
;MLHVMLDLYGCNPELLADEIFLWQVLDEYPDLIGMQKVSPIELRYIVTSNPLDAGYSGFVIIATSHVSLHVWPAYKMVNMDIFSCEHFDQESVVRYATMKFQSEDVEVHVVERATRSPRLALALRESSNDPACLPPASSTERSQLDCVSAEMKRRIESISMPPGVHL
;
A
#
# COMPACT_ATOMS: atom_id res chain seq x y z
N MET A 1 0.31 8.15 7.71
CA MET A 1 0.22 7.04 6.74
C MET A 1 -1.23 6.91 6.33
N LEU A 2 -1.47 6.87 5.04
CA LEU A 2 -2.82 6.84 4.49
C LEU A 2 -3.15 5.45 3.96
N HIS A 3 -4.33 4.93 4.30
CA HIS A 3 -4.87 3.68 3.78
C HIS A 3 -6.24 3.96 3.17
N VAL A 4 -6.35 3.82 1.87
CA VAL A 4 -7.60 3.93 1.11
C VAL A 4 -8.01 2.54 0.70
N MET A 5 -9.23 2.15 1.07
CA MET A 5 -9.85 0.88 0.69
C MET A 5 -11.06 1.20 -0.18
N LEU A 6 -11.16 0.50 -1.29
CA LEU A 6 -12.21 0.69 -2.29
C LEU A 6 -12.95 -0.62 -2.49
N ASP A 7 -14.26 -0.57 -2.33
CA ASP A 7 -15.17 -1.66 -2.69
C ASP A 7 -16.00 -1.20 -3.87
N LEU A 8 -15.68 -1.71 -5.08
CA LEU A 8 -16.31 -1.33 -6.33
C LEU A 8 -17.36 -2.38 -6.73
N TYR A 9 -18.52 -1.90 -7.12
CA TYR A 9 -19.68 -2.73 -7.48
C TYR A 9 -20.15 -2.44 -8.90
N GLY A 10 -20.82 -3.42 -9.52
CA GLY A 10 -21.32 -3.31 -10.89
C GLY A 10 -20.20 -3.17 -11.93
N CYS A 11 -19.01 -3.66 -11.62
CA CYS A 11 -17.87 -3.61 -12.53
C CYS A 11 -18.10 -4.43 -13.80
N ASN A 12 -17.40 -4.07 -14.88
CA ASN A 12 -17.47 -4.83 -16.13
C ASN A 12 -16.80 -6.21 -15.95
N PRO A 13 -17.57 -7.32 -16.03
CA PRO A 13 -17.06 -8.66 -15.75
C PRO A 13 -16.01 -9.15 -16.77
N GLU A 14 -16.00 -8.62 -17.99
CA GLU A 14 -15.00 -8.96 -19.00
C GLU A 14 -13.61 -8.43 -18.58
N LEU A 15 -13.57 -7.21 -18.02
CA LEU A 15 -12.33 -6.64 -17.47
C LEU A 15 -11.86 -7.39 -16.23
N LEU A 16 -12.79 -7.87 -15.39
CA LEU A 16 -12.45 -8.64 -14.20
C LEU A 16 -11.92 -10.05 -14.51
N ALA A 17 -12.15 -10.55 -15.71
CA ALA A 17 -11.64 -11.83 -16.20
C ALA A 17 -10.35 -11.68 -17.03
N ASP A 18 -9.91 -10.46 -17.33
CA ASP A 18 -8.72 -10.18 -18.13
C ASP A 18 -7.48 -10.03 -17.23
N GLU A 19 -6.66 -11.05 -17.21
CA GLU A 19 -5.41 -11.07 -16.43
C GLU A 19 -4.45 -9.95 -16.81
N ILE A 20 -4.33 -9.64 -18.11
CA ILE A 20 -3.43 -8.61 -18.61
C ILE A 20 -3.91 -7.23 -18.13
N PHE A 21 -5.20 -6.97 -18.22
CA PHE A 21 -5.79 -5.73 -17.71
C PHE A 21 -5.57 -5.57 -16.19
N LEU A 22 -5.81 -6.60 -15.40
CA LEU A 22 -5.62 -6.55 -13.95
C LEU A 22 -4.16 -6.34 -13.58
N TRP A 23 -3.25 -6.98 -14.31
CA TRP A 23 -1.82 -6.76 -14.16
C TRP A 23 -1.44 -5.30 -14.45
N GLN A 24 -1.96 -4.72 -15.53
CA GLN A 24 -1.73 -3.32 -15.89
C GLN A 24 -2.28 -2.36 -14.83
N VAL A 25 -3.43 -2.63 -14.26
CA VAL A 25 -3.98 -1.82 -13.16
C VAL A 25 -3.01 -1.79 -11.98
N LEU A 26 -2.48 -2.94 -11.55
CA LEU A 26 -1.49 -3.00 -10.48
C LEU A 26 -0.17 -2.32 -10.86
N ASP A 27 0.20 -2.32 -12.15
CA ASP A 27 1.41 -1.68 -12.65
C ASP A 27 1.30 -0.14 -12.66
N GLU A 28 0.13 0.39 -13.01
CA GLU A 28 -0.13 1.82 -13.14
C GLU A 28 -0.37 2.53 -11.80
N TYR A 29 -0.95 1.84 -10.79
CA TYR A 29 -1.30 2.46 -9.51
C TYR A 29 -0.13 3.08 -8.74
N PRO A 30 1.04 2.46 -8.65
CA PRO A 30 2.20 3.07 -8.00
C PRO A 30 2.59 4.41 -8.63
N ASP A 31 2.58 4.49 -9.95
CA ASP A 31 2.91 5.72 -10.68
C ASP A 31 1.84 6.81 -10.45
N LEU A 32 0.55 6.42 -10.41
CA LEU A 32 -0.57 7.33 -10.11
C LEU A 32 -0.42 8.02 -8.76
N ILE A 33 0.08 7.31 -7.76
CA ILE A 33 0.29 7.84 -6.40
C ILE A 33 1.71 8.35 -6.17
N GLY A 34 2.56 8.40 -7.20
CA GLY A 34 3.94 8.90 -7.13
C GLY A 34 4.89 7.99 -6.35
N MET A 35 4.62 6.68 -6.30
CA MET A 35 5.39 5.70 -5.53
C MET A 35 6.20 4.78 -6.44
N GLN A 36 7.39 4.42 -5.98
CA GLN A 36 8.25 3.46 -6.69
C GLN A 36 7.83 2.02 -6.39
N LYS A 37 7.67 1.21 -7.44
CA LYS A 37 7.55 -0.25 -7.33
C LYS A 37 8.88 -0.85 -6.86
N VAL A 38 8.83 -1.74 -5.88
CA VAL A 38 10.02 -2.42 -5.32
C VAL A 38 9.94 -3.94 -5.37
N SER A 39 8.83 -4.49 -5.88
CA SER A 39 8.68 -5.92 -6.17
C SER A 39 8.09 -6.15 -7.56
N PRO A 40 8.24 -7.35 -8.12
CA PRO A 40 7.37 -7.81 -9.19
C PRO A 40 5.90 -7.76 -8.75
N ILE A 41 4.99 -7.63 -9.73
CA ILE A 41 3.55 -7.78 -9.49
C ILE A 41 3.25 -9.26 -9.33
N GLU A 42 2.58 -9.62 -8.24
CA GLU A 42 2.01 -10.94 -8.02
C GLU A 42 0.51 -10.89 -8.33
N LEU A 43 0.08 -11.68 -9.30
CA LEU A 43 -1.32 -11.84 -9.68
C LEU A 43 -1.61 -13.33 -9.87
N ARG A 44 -2.68 -13.84 -9.24
CA ARG A 44 -3.03 -15.26 -9.26
C ARG A 44 -4.52 -15.42 -9.42
N TYR A 45 -4.93 -16.33 -10.31
CA TYR A 45 -6.30 -16.79 -10.37
C TYR A 45 -6.55 -17.83 -9.28
N ILE A 46 -7.52 -17.56 -8.42
CA ILE A 46 -7.87 -18.41 -7.29
C ILE A 46 -9.13 -19.19 -7.62
N VAL A 47 -9.01 -20.50 -7.59
CA VAL A 47 -10.15 -21.41 -7.73
C VAL A 47 -10.60 -21.82 -6.33
N THR A 48 -11.90 -21.70 -6.07
CA THR A 48 -12.52 -22.06 -4.79
C THR A 48 -13.50 -23.23 -4.97
N SER A 49 -14.00 -23.79 -3.88
CA SER A 49 -15.03 -24.83 -3.91
C SER A 49 -16.37 -24.34 -4.46
N ASN A 50 -16.67 -23.04 -4.31
CA ASN A 50 -17.79 -22.38 -4.95
C ASN A 50 -17.29 -21.62 -6.18
N PRO A 51 -17.64 -22.01 -7.41
CA PRO A 51 -17.16 -21.32 -8.63
C PRO A 51 -17.47 -19.84 -8.70
N LEU A 52 -18.51 -19.37 -8.00
CA LEU A 52 -18.84 -17.93 -7.95
C LEU A 52 -17.83 -17.10 -7.19
N ASP A 53 -17.08 -17.72 -6.27
CA ASP A 53 -16.04 -17.06 -5.49
C ASP A 53 -14.66 -17.12 -6.17
N ALA A 54 -14.57 -17.70 -7.37
CA ALA A 54 -13.35 -17.74 -8.14
C ALA A 54 -13.05 -16.36 -8.75
N GLY A 55 -11.76 -15.98 -8.76
CA GLY A 55 -11.33 -14.70 -9.29
C GLY A 55 -9.83 -14.48 -9.11
N TYR A 56 -9.40 -13.27 -9.41
CA TYR A 56 -7.99 -12.91 -9.28
C TYR A 56 -7.72 -12.23 -7.94
N SER A 57 -6.55 -12.53 -7.40
CA SER A 57 -5.97 -11.83 -6.25
C SER A 57 -4.55 -11.42 -6.60
N GLY A 58 -4.20 -10.17 -6.33
CA GLY A 58 -2.87 -9.68 -6.64
C GLY A 58 -2.43 -8.53 -5.78
N PHE A 59 -1.13 -8.30 -5.78
CA PHE A 59 -0.53 -7.17 -5.08
C PHE A 59 0.81 -6.76 -5.70
N VAL A 60 1.24 -5.55 -5.36
CA VAL A 60 2.57 -5.02 -5.63
C VAL A 60 3.09 -4.27 -4.40
N ILE A 61 4.34 -4.53 -4.03
CA ILE A 61 5.00 -3.77 -2.96
C ILE A 61 5.55 -2.48 -3.56
N ILE A 62 5.31 -1.39 -2.88
CA ILE A 62 5.85 -0.06 -3.19
C ILE A 62 6.72 0.44 -2.04
N ALA A 63 7.55 1.42 -2.29
CA ALA A 63 8.40 2.01 -1.25
C ALA A 63 7.61 3.11 -0.51
N THR A 64 7.10 2.86 0.69
CA THR A 64 7.25 1.81 1.69
C THR A 64 5.89 1.26 2.07
N SER A 65 5.21 0.54 1.18
CA SER A 65 3.88 0.02 1.42
C SER A 65 3.42 -0.95 0.32
N HIS A 66 2.13 -0.97 -0.05
CA HIS A 66 1.61 -1.87 -1.06
C HIS A 66 0.32 -1.35 -1.71
N VAL A 67 0.01 -1.91 -2.88
CA VAL A 67 -1.31 -1.89 -3.51
C VAL A 67 -1.74 -3.33 -3.71
N SER A 68 -2.96 -3.66 -3.32
CA SER A 68 -3.54 -4.98 -3.55
C SER A 68 -4.92 -4.89 -4.20
N LEU A 69 -5.33 -5.95 -4.88
CA LEU A 69 -6.67 -6.11 -5.42
C LEU A 69 -7.17 -7.54 -5.29
N HIS A 70 -8.47 -7.67 -5.13
CA HIS A 70 -9.23 -8.91 -5.22
C HIS A 70 -10.41 -8.67 -6.13
N VAL A 71 -10.63 -9.55 -7.12
CA VAL A 71 -11.74 -9.42 -8.06
C VAL A 71 -12.59 -10.67 -8.10
N TRP A 72 -13.90 -10.47 -8.17
CA TRP A 72 -14.90 -11.53 -8.29
C TRP A 72 -15.78 -11.25 -9.52
N PRO A 73 -15.41 -11.82 -10.69
CA PRO A 73 -16.15 -11.56 -11.94
C PRO A 73 -17.62 -11.92 -11.85
N ALA A 74 -17.98 -13.03 -11.17
CA ALA A 74 -19.36 -13.46 -11.01
C ALA A 74 -20.22 -12.47 -10.21
N TYR A 75 -19.62 -11.76 -9.26
CA TYR A 75 -20.29 -10.73 -8.46
C TYR A 75 -20.12 -9.31 -9.01
N LYS A 76 -19.37 -9.14 -10.10
CA LYS A 76 -19.00 -7.84 -10.66
C LYS A 76 -18.39 -6.91 -9.60
N MET A 77 -17.54 -7.45 -8.76
CA MET A 77 -17.00 -6.76 -7.57
C MET A 77 -15.47 -6.76 -7.57
N VAL A 78 -14.92 -5.65 -7.10
CA VAL A 78 -13.47 -5.49 -6.84
C VAL A 78 -13.28 -4.89 -5.46
N ASN A 79 -12.37 -5.45 -4.67
CA ASN A 79 -11.84 -4.80 -3.48
C ASN A 79 -10.38 -4.40 -3.75
N MET A 80 -10.03 -3.17 -3.43
CA MET A 80 -8.67 -2.66 -3.55
C MET A 80 -8.22 -2.00 -2.26
N ASP A 81 -6.95 -2.25 -1.91
CA ASP A 81 -6.27 -1.57 -0.83
C ASP A 81 -5.07 -0.79 -1.36
N ILE A 82 -5.04 0.50 -1.09
CA ILE A 82 -3.93 1.38 -1.40
C ILE A 82 -3.39 1.93 -0.08
N PHE A 83 -2.31 1.37 0.38
CA PHE A 83 -1.65 1.81 1.60
C PHE A 83 -0.33 2.48 1.28
N SER A 84 -0.13 3.72 1.78
CA SER A 84 1.11 4.46 1.59
C SER A 84 1.56 5.16 2.87
N CYS A 85 2.88 5.22 3.05
CA CYS A 85 3.50 6.03 4.08
C CYS A 85 3.57 7.51 3.69
N GLU A 86 3.47 7.82 2.41
CA GLU A 86 3.41 9.17 1.87
C GLU A 86 1.96 9.57 1.58
N HIS A 87 1.71 10.87 1.50
CA HIS A 87 0.41 11.41 1.08
C HIS A 87 0.24 11.29 -0.43
N PHE A 88 -0.96 10.96 -0.85
CA PHE A 88 -1.36 10.93 -2.24
C PHE A 88 -2.79 11.46 -2.42
N ASP A 89 -3.15 11.82 -3.64
CA ASP A 89 -4.49 12.32 -3.97
C ASP A 89 -5.50 11.17 -4.00
N GLN A 90 -6.34 11.12 -2.98
CA GLN A 90 -7.38 10.10 -2.80
C GLN A 90 -8.44 10.15 -3.90
N GLU A 91 -8.84 11.37 -4.33
CA GLU A 91 -9.86 11.53 -5.36
C GLU A 91 -9.40 10.99 -6.71
N SER A 92 -8.13 11.20 -7.06
CA SER A 92 -7.53 10.63 -8.27
C SER A 92 -7.51 9.12 -8.25
N VAL A 93 -7.19 8.52 -7.10
CA VAL A 93 -7.17 7.06 -6.89
C VAL A 93 -8.56 6.46 -7.07
N VAL A 94 -9.58 7.04 -6.43
CA VAL A 94 -10.98 6.59 -6.55
C VAL A 94 -11.48 6.72 -7.99
N ARG A 95 -11.28 7.91 -8.59
CA ARG A 95 -11.70 8.18 -9.98
C ARG A 95 -11.04 7.23 -10.97
N TYR A 96 -9.76 6.96 -10.80
CA TYR A 96 -9.03 6.04 -11.64
C TYR A 96 -9.61 4.61 -11.56
N ALA A 97 -9.83 4.08 -10.35
CA ALA A 97 -10.43 2.77 -10.15
C ALA A 97 -11.82 2.67 -10.79
N THR A 98 -12.70 3.64 -10.48
CA THR A 98 -14.06 3.69 -11.01
C THR A 98 -14.08 3.67 -12.54
N MET A 99 -13.23 4.47 -13.18
CA MET A 99 -13.13 4.51 -14.65
C MET A 99 -12.56 3.22 -15.23
N LYS A 100 -11.46 2.70 -14.65
CA LYS A 100 -10.77 1.50 -15.16
C LYS A 100 -11.68 0.27 -15.09
N PHE A 101 -12.34 0.04 -13.98
CA PHE A 101 -13.23 -1.10 -13.78
C PHE A 101 -14.66 -0.88 -14.32
N GLN A 102 -14.96 0.35 -14.79
CA GLN A 102 -16.29 0.74 -15.25
C GLN A 102 -17.35 0.44 -14.17
N SER A 103 -17.04 0.74 -12.90
CA SER A 103 -17.94 0.45 -11.81
C SER A 103 -19.13 1.39 -11.77
N GLU A 104 -20.29 0.86 -11.40
CA GLU A 104 -21.55 1.62 -11.24
C GLU A 104 -21.61 2.33 -9.88
N ASP A 105 -20.94 1.76 -8.87
CA ASP A 105 -20.91 2.28 -7.48
C ASP A 105 -19.58 1.97 -6.81
N VAL A 106 -19.22 2.77 -5.80
CA VAL A 106 -17.99 2.58 -5.02
C VAL A 106 -18.18 3.01 -3.57
N GLU A 107 -17.84 2.13 -2.64
CA GLU A 107 -17.64 2.47 -1.24
C GLU A 107 -16.17 2.81 -1.00
N VAL A 108 -15.93 3.93 -0.33
CA VAL A 108 -14.58 4.42 -0.05
C VAL A 108 -14.36 4.51 1.45
N HIS A 109 -13.36 3.79 1.93
CA HIS A 109 -12.94 3.84 3.32
C HIS A 109 -11.53 4.42 3.41
N VAL A 110 -11.39 5.49 4.19
CA VAL A 110 -10.11 6.16 4.40
C VAL A 110 -9.71 6.08 5.85
N VAL A 111 -8.53 5.53 6.10
CA VAL A 111 -8.00 5.38 7.46
C VAL A 111 -6.61 6.01 7.55
N GLU A 112 -6.46 6.96 8.45
CA GLU A 112 -5.14 7.44 8.86
C GLU A 112 -4.55 6.47 9.88
N ARG A 113 -3.40 5.87 9.52
CA ARG A 113 -2.69 4.89 10.35
C ARG A 113 -1.41 5.49 10.93
N ALA A 114 -0.94 4.88 12.02
CA ALA A 114 0.32 5.24 12.68
C ALA A 114 0.42 6.73 13.06
N THR A 115 -0.68 7.34 13.50
CA THR A 115 -0.77 8.73 13.95
C THR A 115 0.15 9.07 15.13
N ARG A 116 0.65 8.05 15.83
CA ARG A 116 1.64 8.17 16.92
C ARG A 116 3.06 7.78 16.47
N SER A 117 3.30 7.67 15.16
CA SER A 117 4.61 7.32 14.64
C SER A 117 5.64 8.41 14.95
N PRO A 118 6.86 8.08 15.41
CA PRO A 118 7.94 9.03 15.57
C PRO A 118 8.28 9.79 14.29
N ARG A 119 8.13 9.15 13.13
CA ARG A 119 8.32 9.76 11.79
C ARG A 119 7.35 10.92 11.56
N LEU A 120 6.07 10.76 11.92
CA LEU A 120 5.06 11.81 11.80
C LEU A 120 5.37 12.97 12.77
N ALA A 121 5.78 12.65 13.99
CA ALA A 121 6.16 13.66 14.99
C ALA A 121 7.37 14.49 14.52
N LEU A 122 8.34 13.88 13.83
CA LEU A 122 9.50 14.58 13.26
C LEU A 122 9.06 15.48 12.08
N ALA A 123 8.25 14.99 11.16
CA ALA A 123 7.76 15.76 10.02
C ALA A 123 6.92 16.98 10.45
N LEU A 124 6.10 16.84 11.50
CA LEU A 124 5.34 17.96 12.06
C LEU A 124 6.24 19.01 12.73
N ARG A 125 7.37 18.60 13.31
CA ARG A 125 8.38 19.52 13.89
C ARG A 125 9.12 20.30 12.80
N GLU A 126 9.44 19.67 11.67
CA GLU A 126 10.10 20.32 10.53
C GLU A 126 9.22 21.32 9.80
N SER A 127 7.89 21.07 9.76
CA SER A 127 6.93 21.98 9.14
C SER A 127 6.54 23.18 10.02
N SER A 128 6.75 23.09 11.34
CA SER A 128 6.57 24.20 12.26
C SER A 128 7.89 24.98 12.37
N ASN A 129 8.04 26.03 11.55
CA ASN A 129 9.15 27.01 11.62
C ASN A 129 9.12 27.86 12.91
N ASP A 130 8.63 27.35 14.02
CA ASP A 130 8.60 28.05 15.29
C ASP A 130 9.81 27.62 16.15
N PRO A 131 10.85 28.50 16.28
CA PRO A 131 12.03 28.19 17.07
C PRO A 131 11.75 28.02 18.57
N ALA A 132 10.55 28.37 19.05
CA ALA A 132 10.15 28.23 20.46
C ALA A 132 9.68 26.79 20.83
N CYS A 133 9.46 25.90 19.84
CA CYS A 133 9.02 24.53 20.06
C CYS A 133 10.15 23.47 20.06
N LEU A 134 11.40 23.87 20.08
CA LEU A 134 12.51 22.93 20.24
C LEU A 134 12.71 22.61 21.73
N PRO A 135 12.33 21.40 22.21
CA PRO A 135 12.81 20.97 23.53
C PRO A 135 14.32 20.84 23.46
N PRO A 136 15.07 21.15 24.54
CA PRO A 136 16.50 20.93 24.58
C PRO A 136 16.76 19.46 24.28
N ALA A 137 17.64 19.18 23.32
CA ALA A 137 18.05 17.84 22.95
C ALA A 137 18.67 17.17 24.17
N SER A 138 17.88 16.43 24.94
CA SER A 138 18.41 15.65 26.04
C SER A 138 19.24 14.51 25.44
N SER A 139 20.44 14.34 25.96
CA SER A 139 21.41 13.32 25.55
C SER A 139 20.86 11.89 25.61
N THR A 140 19.76 11.69 26.32
CA THR A 140 19.08 10.41 26.54
C THR A 140 18.26 9.93 25.33
N GLU A 141 17.64 10.83 24.54
CA GLU A 141 16.84 10.43 23.38
C GLU A 141 17.72 10.05 22.17
N ARG A 142 18.87 10.72 21.99
CA ARG A 142 19.85 10.31 20.97
C ARG A 142 20.41 8.92 21.25
N SER A 143 20.74 8.61 22.50
CA SER A 143 21.24 7.28 22.85
C SER A 143 20.20 6.16 22.66
N GLN A 144 18.92 6.43 22.82
CA GLN A 144 17.85 5.46 22.55
C GLN A 144 17.64 5.18 21.06
N LEU A 145 17.69 6.21 20.22
CA LEU A 145 17.58 6.05 18.76
C LEU A 145 18.80 5.31 18.19
N ASP A 146 19.99 5.62 18.66
CA ASP A 146 21.22 4.93 18.28
C ASP A 146 21.23 3.48 18.77
N CYS A 147 20.68 3.20 19.94
CA CYS A 147 20.54 1.85 20.48
C CYS A 147 19.54 0.99 19.68
N VAL A 148 18.38 1.55 19.31
CA VAL A 148 17.36 0.88 18.46
C VAL A 148 17.92 0.62 17.07
N SER A 149 18.65 1.56 16.49
CA SER A 149 19.29 1.40 15.18
C SER A 149 20.39 0.32 15.21
N ALA A 150 21.19 0.25 16.27
CA ALA A 150 22.21 -0.76 16.45
C ALA A 150 21.63 -2.16 16.71
N GLU A 151 20.52 -2.24 17.44
CA GLU A 151 19.79 -3.50 17.68
C GLU A 151 19.10 -4.02 16.41
N MET A 152 18.51 -3.14 15.59
CA MET A 152 17.96 -3.48 14.29
C MET A 152 19.03 -4.00 13.32
N LYS A 153 20.20 -3.37 13.27
CA LYS A 153 21.33 -3.84 12.46
C LYS A 153 21.79 -5.23 12.90
N ARG A 154 21.95 -5.48 14.19
CA ARG A 154 22.31 -6.79 14.72
C ARG A 154 21.27 -7.88 14.40
N ARG A 155 19.98 -7.55 14.46
CA ARG A 155 18.90 -8.48 14.06
C ARG A 155 18.93 -8.81 12.58
N ILE A 156 19.18 -7.83 11.72
CA ILE A 156 19.31 -8.04 10.26
C ILE A 156 20.52 -8.93 9.96
N GLU A 157 21.66 -8.69 10.60
CA GLU A 157 22.88 -9.49 10.47
C GLU A 157 22.76 -10.93 11.01
N SER A 158 21.85 -11.14 11.99
CA SER A 158 21.58 -12.46 12.56
C SER A 158 20.56 -13.30 11.78
N ILE A 159 19.87 -12.73 10.78
CA ILE A 159 18.98 -13.48 9.88
C ILE A 159 19.86 -14.20 8.87
N SER A 160 20.16 -15.48 9.17
CA SER A 160 20.83 -16.38 8.22
C SER A 160 19.97 -16.56 6.99
N MET A 161 20.39 -15.99 5.87
CA MET A 161 19.71 -16.16 4.59
C MET A 161 19.81 -17.62 4.16
N PRO A 162 18.72 -18.23 3.66
CA PRO A 162 18.82 -19.56 3.10
C PRO A 162 19.75 -19.55 1.89
N PRO A 163 20.55 -20.62 1.66
CA PRO A 163 21.51 -20.68 0.57
C PRO A 163 20.78 -20.59 -0.78
N GLY A 164 21.14 -19.58 -1.59
CA GLY A 164 20.65 -19.42 -2.97
C GLY A 164 20.03 -18.09 -3.32
N VAL A 165 19.96 -17.12 -2.41
CA VAL A 165 19.52 -15.75 -2.72
C VAL A 165 20.74 -14.85 -2.84
N HIS A 166 21.09 -14.47 -4.06
CA HIS A 166 22.05 -13.39 -4.35
C HIS A 166 21.26 -12.10 -4.59
N LEU A 167 21.64 -11.03 -3.88
CA LEU A 167 21.19 -9.66 -4.14
C LEU A 167 21.78 -9.13 -5.45
#